data_9c38b2593c2e36b51ef3ead1d82f16e4
#
_entry.id   9c38b2593c2e36b51ef3ead1d82f16e4
#
_cell.length_a   1.000
_cell.length_b   1.000
_cell.length_c   1.000
_cell.angle_alpha   90.00
_cell.angle_beta   90.00
_cell.angle_gamma   90.00
#
_symmetry.space_group_name_H-M   'P 1'
#
loop_
_entity.id
_entity.type
_entity.pdbx_description
1 polymer ?
#
loop_
_entity_poly.entity_id
_entity_poly.type
_entity_poly.pdbx_seq_one_letter_code
_entity_poly.pdbx_strand_id
1 'polypeptide(L)'
;MNGLEFLYDGNVASIAMQYSYLNSPLSLLFQPEYGAEASRALFTTVYNYWKTLPKDHRPRLYLYGLSLGAMNSEKSISLFEMLEDPINGALWSGPPFPSRDWKRITRDRNEGTPEWLPVFRDGAFARFMNQNGEAPGNGTRWGPLRIVYLQYASDAVVFFDSHAFYRQPDWMNAPRGHDVSPQLRWYPVVTMLQLALDMAFATTTPMGYGHVYAPEHYVDAWIEVADIDGWSEDQINHLKQYLHHKMTGEDVEGYDQRGG
;
A
#
# COMPACT_ATOMS: atom_id res chain seq x y z
N MET A 1 0.97 10.89 0.60
CA MET A 1 2.05 11.52 1.40
C MET A 1 1.51 12.52 2.41
N ASN A 2 0.51 13.33 2.07
CA ASN A 2 0.01 14.39 2.97
C ASN A 2 -0.33 13.93 4.40
N GLY A 3 -0.86 12.70 4.58
CA GLY A 3 -1.15 12.20 5.93
C GLY A 3 0.08 12.11 6.84
N LEU A 4 1.23 11.64 6.33
CA LEU A 4 2.47 11.55 7.11
C LEU A 4 3.00 12.93 7.52
N GLU A 5 2.89 13.91 6.62
CA GLU A 5 3.32 15.29 6.91
C GLU A 5 2.53 15.91 8.08
N PHE A 6 1.21 15.66 8.12
CA PHE A 6 0.38 16.09 9.26
C PHE A 6 0.72 15.33 10.54
N LEU A 7 0.89 14.02 10.45
CA LEU A 7 1.20 13.18 11.61
C LEU A 7 2.54 13.55 12.28
N TYR A 8 3.45 14.17 11.55
CA TYR A 8 4.74 14.66 12.05
C TYR A 8 4.84 16.19 12.13
N ASP A 9 3.72 16.91 12.16
CA ASP A 9 3.69 18.39 12.23
C ASP A 9 4.59 19.08 11.20
N GLY A 10 4.65 18.54 9.99
CA GLY A 10 5.49 19.06 8.91
C GLY A 10 6.98 18.70 9.02
N ASN A 11 7.42 18.01 10.05
CA ASN A 11 8.81 17.58 10.22
C ASN A 11 9.15 16.34 9.36
N VAL A 12 8.91 16.45 8.07
CA VAL A 12 9.12 15.40 7.07
C VAL A 12 9.81 15.98 5.84
N ALA A 13 10.85 15.30 5.36
CA ALA A 13 11.42 15.55 4.05
C ALA A 13 11.01 14.44 3.08
N SER A 14 10.38 14.81 1.98
CA SER A 14 9.94 13.87 0.94
C SER A 14 10.82 14.00 -0.30
N ILE A 15 11.35 12.88 -0.79
CA ILE A 15 12.12 12.79 -2.01
C ILE A 15 11.40 11.87 -2.97
N ALA A 16 11.06 12.38 -4.14
CA ALA A 16 10.38 11.63 -5.19
C ALA A 16 11.06 11.86 -6.54
N MET A 17 10.99 10.84 -7.40
CA MET A 17 11.50 10.92 -8.75
C MET A 17 10.43 10.48 -9.75
N GLN A 18 10.21 11.29 -10.75
CA GLN A 18 9.39 10.91 -11.90
C GLN A 18 10.24 10.10 -12.87
N TYR A 19 9.84 8.88 -13.15
CA TYR A 19 10.59 7.96 -14.01
C TYR A 19 9.85 7.57 -15.29
N SER A 20 8.57 7.91 -15.43
CA SER A 20 7.77 7.55 -16.62
C SER A 20 6.89 8.69 -17.10
N TYR A 21 6.75 8.80 -18.42
CA TYR A 21 5.75 9.62 -19.09
C TYR A 21 4.50 8.83 -19.50
N LEU A 22 4.56 7.50 -19.45
CA LEU A 22 3.42 6.63 -19.73
C LEU A 22 2.51 6.51 -18.53
N ASN A 23 1.21 6.37 -18.75
CA ASN A 23 0.30 6.05 -17.67
C ASN A 23 0.55 4.63 -17.13
N SER A 24 0.28 4.45 -15.85
CA SER A 24 0.63 3.23 -15.11
C SER A 24 0.07 1.93 -15.68
N PRO A 25 -1.20 1.83 -16.16
CA PRO A 25 -1.72 0.59 -16.73
C PRO A 25 -0.96 0.11 -17.95
N LEU A 26 -0.60 1.03 -18.87
CA LEU A 26 0.17 0.67 -20.06
C LEU A 26 1.61 0.26 -19.71
N SER A 27 2.24 0.98 -18.76
CA SER A 27 3.58 0.61 -18.29
C SER A 27 3.60 -0.77 -17.65
N LEU A 28 2.57 -1.11 -16.88
CA LEU A 28 2.46 -2.43 -16.24
C LEU A 28 2.36 -3.58 -17.26
N LEU A 29 1.61 -3.37 -18.34
CA LEU A 29 1.40 -4.40 -19.36
C LEU A 29 2.60 -4.57 -20.30
N PHE A 30 3.26 -3.47 -20.68
CA PHE A 30 4.30 -3.51 -21.71
C PHE A 30 5.72 -3.44 -21.19
N GLN A 31 5.93 -2.80 -20.04
CA GLN A 31 7.27 -2.61 -19.47
C GLN A 31 7.25 -2.62 -17.93
N PRO A 32 6.95 -3.77 -17.29
CA PRO A 32 6.84 -3.86 -15.83
C PRO A 32 8.17 -3.59 -15.10
N GLU A 33 9.30 -3.67 -15.80
CA GLU A 33 10.62 -3.33 -15.24
C GLU A 33 10.96 -1.84 -15.37
N TYR A 34 10.11 -1.07 -16.05
CA TYR A 34 10.35 0.36 -16.27
C TYR A 34 10.28 1.11 -14.93
N GLY A 35 11.33 1.84 -14.64
CA GLY A 35 11.46 2.58 -13.39
C GLY A 35 12.17 1.83 -12.25
N ALA A 36 12.42 0.54 -12.36
CA ALA A 36 13.11 -0.22 -11.31
C ALA A 36 14.55 0.27 -11.09
N GLU A 37 15.30 0.53 -12.16
CA GLU A 37 16.66 1.09 -12.09
C GLU A 37 16.67 2.48 -11.48
N ALA A 38 15.73 3.34 -11.91
CA ALA A 38 15.58 4.69 -11.39
C ALA A 38 15.23 4.69 -9.90
N SER A 39 14.30 3.84 -9.48
CA SER A 39 13.94 3.69 -8.06
C SER A 39 15.10 3.15 -7.23
N ARG A 40 15.87 2.20 -7.76
CA ARG A 40 17.06 1.68 -7.10
C ARG A 40 18.14 2.76 -6.98
N ALA A 41 18.39 3.55 -8.02
CA ALA A 41 19.34 4.66 -7.99
C ALA A 41 18.95 5.71 -6.95
N LEU A 42 17.66 6.09 -6.91
CA LEU A 42 17.14 7.01 -5.90
C LEU A 42 17.33 6.45 -4.49
N PHE A 43 16.88 5.23 -4.25
CA PHE A 43 17.04 4.58 -2.95
C PHE A 43 18.50 4.52 -2.53
N THR A 44 19.38 4.01 -3.37
CA THR A 44 20.81 3.87 -3.07
C THR A 44 21.46 5.21 -2.75
N THR A 45 21.13 6.25 -3.49
CA THR A 45 21.66 7.61 -3.25
C THR A 45 21.23 8.15 -1.90
N VAL A 46 19.92 8.09 -1.61
CA VAL A 46 19.36 8.58 -0.33
C VAL A 46 19.88 7.74 0.83
N TYR A 47 19.85 6.42 0.71
CA TYR A 47 20.27 5.50 1.75
C TYR A 47 21.76 5.62 2.09
N ASN A 48 22.62 5.75 1.08
CA ASN A 48 24.05 5.97 1.31
C ASN A 48 24.32 7.29 2.02
N TYR A 49 23.65 8.38 1.63
CA TYR A 49 23.73 9.64 2.35
C TYR A 49 23.21 9.49 3.79
N TRP A 50 22.04 8.89 3.97
CA TRP A 50 21.45 8.67 5.27
C TRP A 50 22.37 7.87 6.22
N LYS A 51 23.09 6.87 5.72
CA LYS A 51 24.09 6.13 6.50
C LYS A 51 25.27 6.98 6.98
N THR A 52 25.60 8.08 6.31
CA THR A 52 26.67 8.99 6.76
C THR A 52 26.29 9.80 7.99
N LEU A 53 25.00 9.93 8.27
CA LEU A 53 24.51 10.68 9.43
C LEU A 53 24.79 9.91 10.74
N PRO A 54 25.05 10.61 11.86
CA PRO A 54 25.24 9.99 13.18
C PRO A 54 24.00 9.12 13.56
N LYS A 55 24.22 7.90 13.99
CA LYS A 55 23.13 6.93 14.27
C LYS A 55 22.11 7.43 15.29
N ASP A 56 22.53 8.18 16.27
CA ASP A 56 21.74 8.76 17.36
C ASP A 56 20.91 9.99 16.97
N HIS A 57 21.24 10.62 15.82
CA HIS A 57 20.57 11.81 15.30
C HIS A 57 20.03 11.61 13.89
N ARG A 58 20.07 10.38 13.40
CA ARG A 58 19.63 10.01 12.06
C ARG A 58 18.11 10.07 11.97
N PRO A 59 17.50 10.79 10.98
CA PRO A 59 16.06 10.81 10.82
C PRO A 59 15.55 9.40 10.48
N ARG A 60 14.32 9.12 10.85
CA ARG A 60 13.65 7.87 10.42
C ARG A 60 13.52 7.86 8.90
N LEU A 61 13.83 6.74 8.28
CA LEU A 61 13.75 6.55 6.84
C LEU A 61 12.64 5.57 6.49
N TYR A 62 11.68 6.05 5.70
CA TYR A 62 10.55 5.27 5.22
C TYR A 62 10.50 5.25 3.70
N LEU A 63 10.03 4.15 3.15
CA LEU A 63 9.73 4.02 1.74
C LEU A 63 8.22 4.08 1.52
N TYR A 64 7.83 4.70 0.42
CA TYR A 64 6.43 4.78 0.03
C TYR A 64 6.28 4.56 -1.47
N GLY A 65 5.21 3.89 -1.84
CA GLY A 65 4.82 3.73 -3.23
C GLY A 65 3.38 3.32 -3.40
N LEU A 66 2.78 3.80 -4.50
CA LEU A 66 1.46 3.39 -4.96
C LEU A 66 1.61 2.72 -6.32
N SER A 67 0.91 1.58 -6.54
CA SER A 67 0.89 0.89 -7.83
C SER A 67 2.31 0.49 -8.28
N LEU A 68 2.71 0.86 -9.50
CA LEU A 68 4.08 0.69 -10.00
C LEU A 68 5.14 1.27 -9.06
N GLY A 69 4.82 2.36 -8.36
CA GLY A 69 5.69 2.94 -7.35
C GLY A 69 5.91 1.97 -6.17
N ALA A 70 4.89 1.24 -5.74
CA ALA A 70 5.02 0.20 -4.72
C ALA A 70 5.94 -0.93 -5.20
N MET A 71 5.70 -1.47 -6.39
CA MET A 71 6.52 -2.53 -6.98
C MET A 71 7.98 -2.11 -7.18
N ASN A 72 8.22 -0.91 -7.69
CA ASN A 72 9.57 -0.40 -7.93
C ASN A 72 10.29 -0.07 -6.61
N SER A 73 9.59 0.46 -5.61
CA SER A 73 10.10 0.68 -4.27
C SER A 73 10.47 -0.65 -3.58
N GLU A 74 9.62 -1.67 -3.69
CA GLU A 74 9.90 -3.03 -3.21
C GLU A 74 11.18 -3.59 -3.85
N LYS A 75 11.33 -3.47 -5.18
CA LYS A 75 12.51 -3.93 -5.92
C LYS A 75 13.79 -3.13 -5.63
N SER A 76 13.67 -1.91 -5.15
CA SER A 76 14.82 -1.05 -4.86
C SER A 76 15.60 -1.48 -3.62
N ILE A 77 14.96 -2.24 -2.74
CA ILE A 77 15.54 -2.71 -1.48
C ILE A 77 16.34 -4.00 -1.72
N SER A 78 17.56 -4.02 -1.20
CA SER A 78 18.32 -5.25 -1.00
C SER A 78 18.34 -5.58 0.49
N LEU A 79 17.79 -6.74 0.86
CA LEU A 79 17.79 -7.19 2.25
C LEU A 79 19.22 -7.23 2.84
N PHE A 80 20.19 -7.65 2.05
CA PHE A 80 21.60 -7.72 2.49
C PHE A 80 22.20 -6.33 2.75
N GLU A 81 21.83 -5.33 1.94
CA GLU A 81 22.31 -3.96 2.12
C GLU A 81 21.74 -3.31 3.41
N MET A 82 20.58 -3.80 3.88
CA MET A 82 19.90 -3.27 5.06
C MET A 82 20.18 -4.02 6.37
N LEU A 83 20.99 -5.10 6.35
CA LEU A 83 21.24 -5.87 7.58
C LEU A 83 21.95 -5.07 8.68
N GLU A 84 22.85 -4.15 8.30
CA GLU A 84 23.59 -3.34 9.28
C GLU A 84 22.84 -2.10 9.75
N ASP A 85 22.12 -1.46 8.81
CA ASP A 85 21.38 -0.22 9.04
C ASP A 85 19.97 -0.35 8.42
N PRO A 86 19.02 -1.05 9.07
CA PRO A 86 17.68 -1.20 8.53
C PRO A 86 16.95 0.14 8.44
N ILE A 87 16.19 0.35 7.36
CA ILE A 87 15.20 1.43 7.29
C ILE A 87 14.11 1.20 8.34
N ASN A 88 13.37 2.24 8.69
CA ASN A 88 12.33 2.14 9.72
C ASN A 88 11.06 1.45 9.22
N GLY A 89 10.73 1.58 7.94
CA GLY A 89 9.59 0.90 7.38
C GLY A 89 9.28 1.24 5.94
N ALA A 90 8.21 0.63 5.44
CA ALA A 90 7.68 0.89 4.11
C ALA A 90 6.15 0.81 4.10
N LEU A 91 5.53 1.70 3.33
CA LEU A 91 4.11 1.66 3.00
C LEU A 91 3.94 1.46 1.49
N TRP A 92 3.44 0.31 1.11
CA TRP A 92 3.18 -0.02 -0.28
C TRP A 92 1.70 -0.22 -0.52
N SER A 93 1.12 0.65 -1.35
CA SER A 93 -0.32 0.66 -1.64
C SER A 93 -0.58 0.09 -3.02
N GLY A 94 -1.58 -0.77 -3.14
CA GLY A 94 -1.98 -1.36 -4.40
C GLY A 94 -0.82 -1.98 -5.19
N PRO A 95 0.03 -2.84 -4.58
CA PRO A 95 1.14 -3.46 -5.30
C PRO A 95 0.58 -4.26 -6.48
N PRO A 96 1.02 -4.01 -7.72
CA PRO A 96 0.47 -4.71 -8.87
C PRO A 96 0.76 -6.21 -8.79
N PHE A 97 -0.11 -7.01 -9.39
CA PHE A 97 0.00 -8.47 -9.41
C PHE A 97 1.38 -9.06 -9.78
N PRO A 98 2.30 -8.38 -10.53
CA PRO A 98 3.64 -8.91 -10.77
C PRO A 98 4.63 -8.67 -9.62
N SER A 99 4.26 -7.93 -8.57
CA SER A 99 5.13 -7.65 -7.41
C SER A 99 5.60 -8.94 -6.76
N ARG A 100 6.92 -9.14 -6.70
CA ARG A 100 7.49 -10.43 -6.35
C ARG A 100 7.37 -10.76 -4.88
N ASP A 101 7.73 -9.82 -4.01
CA ASP A 101 7.74 -10.05 -2.58
C ASP A 101 6.31 -10.06 -2.03
N TRP A 102 5.43 -9.18 -2.54
CA TRP A 102 3.99 -9.25 -2.28
C TRP A 102 3.42 -10.65 -2.60
N LYS A 103 3.67 -11.19 -3.80
CA LYS A 103 3.23 -12.54 -4.20
C LYS A 103 3.76 -13.62 -3.26
N ARG A 104 5.03 -13.54 -2.90
CA ARG A 104 5.66 -14.51 -2.01
C ARG A 104 5.02 -14.47 -0.63
N ILE A 105 4.88 -13.28 -0.05
CA ILE A 105 4.29 -13.09 1.28
C ILE A 105 2.83 -13.55 1.28
N THR A 106 2.06 -13.17 0.26
CA THR A 106 0.64 -13.56 0.13
C THR A 106 0.46 -15.06 -0.07
N ARG A 107 1.32 -15.70 -0.85
CA ARG A 107 1.30 -17.16 -1.05
C ARG A 107 1.66 -17.91 0.23
N ASP A 108 2.70 -17.44 0.94
CA ASP A 108 3.24 -18.09 2.14
C ASP A 108 2.51 -17.58 3.41
N ARG A 109 1.30 -17.04 3.29
CA ARG A 109 0.46 -16.55 4.39
C ARG A 109 0.06 -17.67 5.36
N ASN A 110 -0.29 -17.27 6.56
CA ASN A 110 -0.81 -18.19 7.56
C ASN A 110 -2.09 -18.86 7.04
N GLU A 111 -2.19 -20.16 7.29
CA GLU A 111 -3.35 -20.96 6.89
C GLU A 111 -4.66 -20.37 7.46
N GLY A 112 -5.72 -20.39 6.65
CA GLY A 112 -7.03 -19.87 7.03
C GLY A 112 -7.20 -18.37 6.86
N THR A 113 -6.15 -17.62 6.46
CA THR A 113 -6.28 -16.19 6.15
C THR A 113 -6.56 -15.95 4.67
N PRO A 114 -7.45 -14.98 4.34
CA PRO A 114 -7.81 -14.73 2.95
C PRO A 114 -6.66 -14.06 2.18
N GLU A 115 -6.62 -14.26 0.85
CA GLU A 115 -5.61 -13.65 -0.01
C GLU A 115 -5.68 -12.11 -0.02
N TRP A 116 -6.87 -11.56 0.12
CA TRP A 116 -7.08 -10.12 0.10
C TRP A 116 -6.73 -9.41 1.43
N LEU A 117 -6.59 -10.14 2.54
CA LEU A 117 -6.11 -9.64 3.83
C LEU A 117 -5.30 -10.74 4.54
N PRO A 118 -4.12 -11.09 3.99
CA PRO A 118 -3.32 -12.18 4.52
C PRO A 118 -2.64 -11.80 5.84
N VAL A 119 -2.46 -12.78 6.70
CA VAL A 119 -1.53 -12.70 7.83
C VAL A 119 -0.28 -13.48 7.46
N PHE A 120 0.89 -12.87 7.57
CA PHE A 120 2.16 -13.51 7.28
C PHE A 120 3.04 -13.48 8.52
N ARG A 121 3.47 -14.68 8.97
CA ARG A 121 4.31 -14.83 10.19
C ARG A 121 3.78 -13.99 11.35
N ASP A 122 2.49 -14.08 11.60
CA ASP A 122 1.76 -13.39 12.66
C ASP A 122 1.89 -11.85 12.64
N GLY A 123 2.26 -11.27 11.49
CA GLY A 123 2.40 -9.83 11.30
C GLY A 123 3.65 -9.21 11.93
N ALA A 124 4.69 -10.01 12.19
CA ALA A 124 5.89 -9.52 12.88
C ALA A 124 6.70 -8.48 12.08
N PHE A 125 6.68 -8.52 10.73
CA PHE A 125 7.39 -7.55 9.90
C PHE A 125 6.62 -7.04 8.69
N ALA A 126 5.58 -7.76 8.25
CA ALA A 126 4.70 -7.36 7.16
C ALA A 126 3.24 -7.55 7.57
N ARG A 127 2.45 -6.49 7.45
CA ARG A 127 1.01 -6.48 7.73
C ARG A 127 0.26 -5.98 6.51
N PHE A 128 -0.97 -6.44 6.37
CA PHE A 128 -1.87 -6.04 5.30
C PHE A 128 -3.03 -5.26 5.89
N MET A 129 -3.35 -4.15 5.28
CA MET A 129 -4.45 -3.27 5.70
C MET A 129 -5.39 -3.04 4.53
N ASN A 130 -6.64 -2.74 4.84
CA ASN A 130 -7.67 -2.38 3.88
C ASN A 130 -8.48 -1.18 4.38
N GLN A 131 -9.69 -0.98 3.85
CA GLN A 131 -10.58 0.11 4.22
C GLN A 131 -11.00 0.11 5.70
N ASN A 132 -10.95 -1.04 6.37
CA ASN A 132 -11.31 -1.16 7.79
C ASN A 132 -10.17 -0.77 8.75
N GLY A 133 -9.00 -0.44 8.23
CA GLY A 133 -7.85 -0.05 9.02
C GLY A 133 -7.24 -1.17 9.87
N GLU A 134 -7.72 -2.40 9.74
CA GLU A 134 -7.21 -3.53 10.50
C GLU A 134 -5.97 -4.11 9.84
N ALA A 135 -4.90 -4.18 10.63
CA ALA A 135 -3.71 -4.97 10.32
C ALA A 135 -3.73 -6.21 11.23
N PRO A 136 -4.36 -7.33 10.82
CA PRO A 136 -4.44 -8.50 11.67
C PRO A 136 -3.04 -9.03 11.93
N GLY A 137 -2.60 -8.91 13.15
CA GLY A 137 -1.29 -9.33 13.64
C GLY A 137 -1.39 -10.01 14.98
N ASN A 138 -2.36 -10.87 15.24
CA ASN A 138 -2.52 -11.76 16.40
C ASN A 138 -1.88 -11.28 17.73
N GLY A 139 -1.78 -9.94 17.94
CA GLY A 139 -1.09 -9.35 19.08
C GLY A 139 0.45 -9.42 19.02
N THR A 140 1.03 -9.89 17.92
CA THR A 140 2.47 -9.96 17.74
C THR A 140 3.08 -8.57 17.66
N ARG A 141 4.16 -8.34 18.41
CA ARG A 141 4.90 -7.07 18.33
C ARG A 141 5.62 -6.95 17.00
N TRP A 142 5.71 -5.72 16.51
CA TRP A 142 6.54 -5.41 15.36
C TRP A 142 8.02 -5.72 15.61
N GLY A 143 8.67 -6.24 14.59
CA GLY A 143 10.13 -6.27 14.52
C GLY A 143 10.73 -4.89 14.23
N PRO A 144 12.05 -4.83 14.00
CA PRO A 144 12.74 -3.58 13.72
C PRO A 144 12.36 -2.94 12.36
N LEU A 145 11.85 -3.71 11.44
CA LEU A 145 11.38 -3.26 10.12
C LEU A 145 9.86 -3.43 10.06
N ARG A 146 9.14 -2.38 9.71
CA ARG A 146 7.68 -2.37 9.59
C ARG A 146 7.27 -2.18 8.14
N ILE A 147 6.67 -3.18 7.55
CA ILE A 147 6.14 -3.10 6.19
C ILE A 147 4.62 -3.20 6.26
N VAL A 148 3.92 -2.23 5.67
CA VAL A 148 2.47 -2.30 5.49
C VAL A 148 2.14 -2.32 4.01
N TYR A 149 1.35 -3.32 3.62
CA TYR A 149 0.67 -3.36 2.34
C TYR A 149 -0.77 -2.87 2.53
N LEU A 150 -1.10 -1.75 1.91
CA LEU A 150 -2.47 -1.25 1.86
C LEU A 150 -3.11 -1.72 0.55
N GLN A 151 -4.13 -2.57 0.63
CA GLN A 151 -4.77 -3.15 -0.55
C GLN A 151 -6.27 -3.37 -0.33
N TYR A 152 -7.04 -3.25 -1.40
CA TYR A 152 -8.48 -3.49 -1.39
C TYR A 152 -8.80 -4.77 -2.14
N ALA A 153 -9.75 -5.56 -1.65
CA ALA A 153 -10.12 -6.81 -2.30
C ALA A 153 -10.73 -6.60 -3.70
N SER A 154 -11.31 -5.43 -3.95
CA SER A 154 -11.85 -5.01 -5.24
C SER A 154 -10.80 -4.51 -6.24
N ASP A 155 -9.52 -4.44 -5.84
CA ASP A 155 -8.45 -3.90 -6.69
C ASP A 155 -7.97 -4.92 -7.73
N ALA A 156 -8.44 -4.78 -8.96
CA ALA A 156 -8.05 -5.66 -10.06
C ALA A 156 -6.56 -5.54 -10.45
N VAL A 157 -5.89 -4.43 -10.13
CA VAL A 157 -4.45 -4.27 -10.39
C VAL A 157 -3.63 -5.18 -9.47
N VAL A 158 -4.09 -5.36 -8.23
CA VAL A 158 -3.46 -6.24 -7.23
C VAL A 158 -3.81 -7.70 -7.52
N PHE A 159 -5.09 -8.00 -7.77
CA PHE A 159 -5.61 -9.37 -7.81
C PHE A 159 -5.84 -9.93 -9.22
N PHE A 160 -5.29 -9.29 -10.25
CA PHE A 160 -5.30 -9.88 -11.58
C PHE A 160 -4.54 -11.21 -11.57
N ASP A 161 -5.21 -12.27 -12.01
CA ASP A 161 -4.61 -13.59 -12.19
C ASP A 161 -4.92 -14.11 -13.59
N SER A 162 -3.91 -14.30 -14.41
CA SER A 162 -4.06 -14.88 -15.74
C SER A 162 -4.63 -16.31 -15.70
N HIS A 163 -4.47 -17.04 -14.59
CA HIS A 163 -5.04 -18.37 -14.40
C HIS A 163 -6.57 -18.33 -14.21
N ALA A 164 -7.14 -17.13 -13.95
CA ALA A 164 -8.60 -16.95 -13.94
C ALA A 164 -9.28 -17.36 -15.25
N PHE A 165 -8.47 -17.54 -16.32
CA PHE A 165 -8.89 -18.12 -17.58
C PHE A 165 -9.47 -19.53 -17.42
N TYR A 166 -8.95 -20.35 -16.51
CA TYR A 166 -9.35 -21.75 -16.31
C TYR A 166 -9.52 -22.17 -14.84
N ARG A 167 -9.11 -21.33 -13.88
CA ARG A 167 -9.18 -21.62 -12.45
C ARG A 167 -9.71 -20.41 -11.68
N GLN A 168 -10.59 -20.65 -10.72
CA GLN A 168 -11.06 -19.61 -9.82
C GLN A 168 -9.89 -19.06 -8.98
N PRO A 169 -9.66 -17.73 -8.96
CA PRO A 169 -8.69 -17.11 -8.10
C PRO A 169 -9.02 -17.28 -6.61
N ASP A 170 -7.99 -17.36 -5.77
CA ASP A 170 -8.14 -17.60 -4.33
C ASP A 170 -8.89 -16.46 -3.62
N TRP A 171 -8.71 -15.20 -4.03
CA TRP A 171 -9.40 -14.05 -3.45
C TRP A 171 -10.93 -14.09 -3.65
N MET A 172 -11.43 -14.87 -4.59
CA MET A 172 -12.86 -15.09 -4.80
C MET A 172 -13.46 -16.14 -3.86
N ASN A 173 -12.64 -16.88 -3.10
CA ASN A 173 -13.11 -17.85 -2.12
C ASN A 173 -13.65 -17.12 -0.87
N ALA A 174 -14.48 -17.82 -0.08
CA ALA A 174 -14.96 -17.30 1.20
C ALA A 174 -13.86 -17.39 2.28
N PRO A 175 -13.75 -16.38 3.16
CA PRO A 175 -14.51 -15.15 3.21
C PRO A 175 -14.07 -14.17 2.11
N ARG A 176 -15.03 -13.52 1.46
CA ARG A 176 -14.73 -12.47 0.47
C ARG A 176 -14.50 -11.13 1.13
N GLY A 177 -13.74 -10.27 0.44
CA GLY A 177 -13.63 -8.88 0.83
C GLY A 177 -15.00 -8.18 0.81
N HIS A 178 -15.22 -7.27 1.75
CA HIS A 178 -16.50 -6.57 1.91
C HIS A 178 -16.82 -5.65 0.72
N ASP A 179 -15.80 -5.23 -0.01
CA ASP A 179 -15.83 -4.38 -1.20
C ASP A 179 -15.95 -5.19 -2.52
N VAL A 180 -16.06 -6.52 -2.42
CA VAL A 180 -16.31 -7.42 -3.56
C VAL A 180 -17.76 -7.87 -3.56
N SER A 181 -18.46 -7.69 -4.68
CA SER A 181 -19.85 -8.10 -4.80
C SER A 181 -20.06 -9.58 -4.41
N PRO A 182 -21.00 -9.87 -3.49
CA PRO A 182 -21.34 -11.26 -3.15
C PRO A 182 -21.97 -12.03 -4.31
N GLN A 183 -22.44 -11.32 -5.33
CA GLN A 183 -23.04 -11.90 -6.54
C GLN A 183 -22.01 -12.25 -7.59
N LEU A 184 -20.76 -11.77 -7.46
CA LEU A 184 -19.68 -12.07 -8.39
C LEU A 184 -19.49 -13.60 -8.47
N ARG A 185 -19.54 -14.15 -9.67
CA ARG A 185 -19.31 -15.57 -9.96
C ARG A 185 -18.10 -15.71 -10.85
N TRP A 186 -17.33 -16.74 -10.62
CA TRP A 186 -16.25 -17.08 -11.53
C TRP A 186 -16.80 -17.85 -12.74
N TYR A 187 -16.40 -17.40 -13.92
CA TYR A 187 -16.63 -18.08 -15.19
C TYR A 187 -15.31 -18.15 -15.96
N PRO A 188 -14.91 -19.33 -16.46
CA PRO A 188 -13.71 -19.46 -17.28
C PRO A 188 -13.69 -18.42 -18.42
N VAL A 189 -12.53 -17.87 -18.73
CA VAL A 189 -12.32 -16.82 -19.73
C VAL A 189 -12.96 -15.48 -19.36
N VAL A 190 -14.27 -15.49 -19.04
CA VAL A 190 -15.05 -14.25 -18.79
C VAL A 190 -14.50 -13.47 -17.62
N THR A 191 -14.25 -14.17 -16.50
CA THR A 191 -13.69 -13.49 -15.29
C THR A 191 -12.32 -12.90 -15.57
N MET A 192 -11.44 -13.57 -16.31
CA MET A 192 -10.13 -13.00 -16.67
C MET A 192 -10.29 -11.75 -17.54
N LEU A 193 -11.18 -11.78 -18.53
CA LEU A 193 -11.44 -10.61 -19.39
C LEU A 193 -12.05 -9.46 -18.60
N GLN A 194 -12.95 -9.76 -17.66
CA GLN A 194 -13.52 -8.76 -16.74
C GLN A 194 -12.44 -8.11 -15.90
N LEU A 195 -11.58 -8.90 -15.26
CA LEU A 195 -10.46 -8.37 -14.46
C LEU A 195 -9.49 -7.53 -15.30
N ALA A 196 -9.23 -7.91 -16.56
CA ALA A 196 -8.39 -7.12 -17.45
C ALA A 196 -9.03 -5.78 -17.80
N LEU A 197 -10.36 -5.73 -18.00
CA LEU A 197 -11.09 -4.49 -18.19
C LEU A 197 -11.12 -3.64 -16.92
N ASP A 198 -11.39 -4.23 -15.77
CA ASP A 198 -11.38 -3.54 -14.47
C ASP A 198 -9.99 -2.94 -14.18
N MET A 199 -8.92 -3.65 -14.54
CA MET A 199 -7.55 -3.12 -14.44
C MET A 199 -7.32 -1.95 -15.40
N ALA A 200 -7.85 -2.00 -16.63
CA ALA A 200 -7.71 -0.90 -17.59
C ALA A 200 -8.45 0.37 -17.13
N PHE A 201 -9.53 0.23 -16.38
CA PHE A 201 -10.34 1.30 -15.79
C PHE A 201 -10.13 1.48 -14.28
N ALA A 202 -9.04 0.98 -13.74
CA ALA A 202 -8.79 0.91 -12.30
C ALA A 202 -8.83 2.27 -11.56
N THR A 203 -8.58 3.37 -12.27
CA THR A 203 -8.59 4.74 -11.72
C THR A 203 -9.94 5.45 -11.83
N THR A 204 -10.97 4.78 -12.36
CA THR A 204 -12.32 5.36 -12.53
C THR A 204 -13.30 4.92 -11.44
N THR A 205 -12.87 4.08 -10.51
CA THR A 205 -13.68 3.64 -9.37
C THR A 205 -13.87 4.78 -8.37
N PRO A 206 -14.94 4.75 -7.57
CA PRO A 206 -15.10 5.66 -6.44
C PRO A 206 -13.91 5.56 -5.47
N MET A 207 -13.64 6.66 -4.74
CA MET A 207 -12.63 6.68 -3.69
C MET A 207 -12.91 5.59 -2.64
N GLY A 208 -11.87 4.88 -2.22
CA GLY A 208 -11.98 3.76 -1.29
C GLY A 208 -12.34 2.42 -1.93
N TYR A 209 -12.42 2.35 -3.28
CA TYR A 209 -12.69 1.12 -4.02
C TYR A 209 -11.71 0.94 -5.18
N GLY A 210 -11.52 -0.31 -5.58
CA GLY A 210 -10.62 -0.66 -6.68
C GLY A 210 -9.22 -0.12 -6.43
N HIS A 211 -8.65 0.57 -7.43
CA HIS A 211 -7.30 1.12 -7.33
C HIS A 211 -7.26 2.60 -6.90
N VAL A 212 -8.37 3.13 -6.37
CA VAL A 212 -8.48 4.52 -5.88
C VAL A 212 -8.47 4.54 -4.36
N TYR A 213 -7.27 4.62 -3.80
CA TYR A 213 -7.02 4.55 -2.36
C TYR A 213 -7.40 5.85 -1.67
N ALA A 214 -8.22 5.75 -0.63
CA ALA A 214 -8.71 6.89 0.13
C ALA A 214 -7.67 7.43 1.13
N PRO A 215 -7.60 8.75 1.34
CA PRO A 215 -6.60 9.38 2.21
C PRO A 215 -6.70 8.93 3.66
N GLU A 216 -7.90 8.65 4.16
CA GLU A 216 -8.14 8.15 5.52
C GLU A 216 -7.45 6.82 5.78
N HIS A 217 -7.42 5.92 4.80
CA HIS A 217 -6.76 4.62 4.93
C HIS A 217 -5.23 4.75 4.91
N TYR A 218 -4.71 5.79 4.24
CA TYR A 218 -3.29 6.13 4.34
C TYR A 218 -2.89 6.65 5.71
N VAL A 219 -3.77 7.39 6.40
CA VAL A 219 -3.53 7.85 7.77
C VAL A 219 -3.35 6.65 8.69
N ASP A 220 -4.27 5.68 8.65
CA ASP A 220 -4.19 4.45 9.44
C ASP A 220 -2.91 3.65 9.13
N ALA A 221 -2.62 3.49 7.85
CA ALA A 221 -1.44 2.76 7.42
C ALA A 221 -0.13 3.44 7.85
N TRP A 222 -0.06 4.77 7.83
CA TRP A 222 1.11 5.49 8.32
C TRP A 222 1.26 5.44 9.83
N ILE A 223 0.16 5.49 10.59
CA ILE A 223 0.20 5.30 12.05
C ILE A 223 0.82 3.93 12.39
N GLU A 224 0.42 2.90 11.65
CA GLU A 224 0.92 1.53 11.86
C GLU A 224 2.41 1.38 11.48
N VAL A 225 2.83 1.94 10.32
CA VAL A 225 4.22 1.85 9.85
C VAL A 225 5.16 2.68 10.70
N ALA A 226 4.75 3.92 11.00
CA ALA A 226 5.65 4.92 11.58
C ALA A 226 5.64 4.94 13.10
N ASP A 227 4.81 4.09 13.74
CA ASP A 227 4.67 4.03 15.20
C ASP A 227 4.36 5.42 15.78
N ILE A 228 3.30 6.00 15.27
CA ILE A 228 2.90 7.35 15.65
C ILE A 228 2.16 7.29 16.99
N ASP A 229 2.73 7.95 17.99
CA ASP A 229 2.13 8.12 19.30
C ASP A 229 1.65 9.56 19.52
N GLY A 230 0.82 9.75 20.53
CA GLY A 230 0.42 11.09 21.00
C GLY A 230 -0.79 11.71 20.31
N TRP A 231 -1.36 11.05 19.31
CA TRP A 231 -2.60 11.47 18.67
C TRP A 231 -3.81 10.80 19.33
N SER A 232 -4.83 11.59 19.69
CA SER A 232 -6.10 11.02 20.14
C SER A 232 -6.93 10.50 18.96
N GLU A 233 -7.88 9.60 19.23
CA GLU A 233 -8.81 9.12 18.19
C GLU A 233 -9.57 10.27 17.51
N ASP A 234 -9.97 11.30 18.29
CA ASP A 234 -10.66 12.47 17.76
C ASP A 234 -9.78 13.27 16.79
N GLN A 235 -8.50 13.44 17.13
CA GLN A 235 -7.55 14.14 16.25
C GLN A 235 -7.29 13.34 14.96
N ILE A 236 -7.17 12.03 15.06
CA ILE A 236 -6.99 11.14 13.89
C ILE A 236 -8.24 11.20 13.00
N ASN A 237 -9.43 11.11 13.58
CA ASN A 237 -10.69 11.20 12.84
C ASN A 237 -10.86 12.57 12.17
N HIS A 238 -10.49 13.64 12.85
CA HIS A 238 -10.51 14.98 12.27
C HIS A 238 -9.52 15.10 11.09
N LEU A 239 -8.31 14.57 11.22
CA LEU A 239 -7.33 14.55 10.13
C LEU A 239 -7.84 13.78 8.92
N LYS A 240 -8.45 12.60 9.15
CA LYS A 240 -9.03 11.78 8.08
C LYS A 240 -10.12 12.55 7.32
N GLN A 241 -11.04 13.17 8.04
CA GLN A 241 -12.12 13.99 7.47
C GLN A 241 -11.56 15.17 6.66
N TYR A 242 -10.59 15.89 7.22
CA TYR A 242 -9.92 16.98 6.53
C TYR A 242 -9.28 16.57 5.23
N LEU A 243 -8.55 15.45 5.23
CA LEU A 243 -7.88 14.94 4.03
C LEU A 243 -8.87 14.43 2.99
N HIS A 244 -9.95 13.79 3.43
CA HIS A 244 -11.04 13.35 2.56
C HIS A 244 -11.69 14.54 1.85
N HIS A 245 -12.13 15.55 2.63
CA HIS A 245 -12.70 16.78 2.09
C HIS A 245 -11.74 17.49 1.11
N LYS A 246 -10.47 17.59 1.46
CA LYS A 246 -9.45 18.22 0.60
C LYS A 246 -9.31 17.53 -0.76
N MET A 247 -9.52 16.21 -0.83
CA MET A 247 -9.40 15.44 -2.07
C MET A 247 -10.68 15.36 -2.88
N THR A 248 -11.83 15.32 -2.23
CA THR A 248 -13.15 15.17 -2.90
C THR A 248 -13.84 16.49 -3.18
N GLY A 249 -13.55 17.53 -2.40
CA GLY A 249 -14.32 18.78 -2.37
C GLY A 249 -15.71 18.63 -1.76
N GLU A 250 -16.04 17.46 -1.22
CA GLU A 250 -17.31 17.19 -0.54
C GLU A 250 -17.21 17.60 0.92
N ASP A 251 -18.21 18.34 1.40
CA ASP A 251 -18.33 18.65 2.82
C ASP A 251 -18.65 17.36 3.58
N VAL A 252 -17.78 16.97 4.50
CA VAL A 252 -18.09 15.91 5.45
C VAL A 252 -19.11 16.46 6.43
N GLU A 253 -20.29 15.84 6.55
CA GLU A 253 -21.32 16.23 7.50
C GLU A 253 -20.70 16.44 8.90
N GLY A 254 -20.72 17.67 9.40
CA GLY A 254 -20.19 18.04 10.71
C GLY A 254 -18.81 18.71 10.73
N TYR A 255 -18.17 18.97 9.58
CA TYR A 255 -16.93 19.74 9.54
C TYR A 255 -17.22 21.25 9.69
N ASP A 256 -16.98 21.78 10.88
CA ASP A 256 -17.02 23.22 11.13
C ASP A 256 -15.64 23.84 10.81
N GLN A 257 -15.59 24.72 9.81
CA GLN A 257 -14.37 25.46 9.39
C GLN A 257 -13.88 26.49 10.44
N ARG A 258 -14.42 26.48 11.67
CA ARG A 258 -14.10 27.43 12.74
C ARG A 258 -13.01 26.95 13.67
N GLY A 259 -11.91 26.45 13.16
CA GLY A 259 -10.75 26.07 13.94
C GLY A 259 -9.46 26.43 13.21
N GLY A 260 -9.32 27.71 12.85
CA GLY A 260 -8.08 28.27 12.30
C GLY A 260 -7.46 29.22 13.30
#